data_525e212a00a48f6cd6860f909b5dbfee
#
_entry.id   525e212a00a48f6cd6860f909b5dbfee
#
_cell.length_a   1.000
_cell.length_b   1.000
_cell.length_c   1.000
_cell.angle_alpha   90.00
_cell.angle_beta   90.00
_cell.angle_gamma   90.00
#
_symmetry.space_group_name_H-M   'P 1'
#
loop_
_entity.id
_entity.type
_entity.pdbx_description
1 polymer ?
#
loop_
_entity_poly.entity_id
_entity_poly.type
_entity_poly.pdbx_seq_one_letter_code
_entity_poly.pdbx_strand_id
1 'polypeptide(L)'
;HVFRRRQRQMCIRDSTLTAPYNDLEAVKKLFSENPDAISGVILEPIVGNAGFITPEPGFLEGLRELTTENGSLLVFDEVMTGFRISYGGAQEKFGVTPDLTTLGKVIGGGLPVGAYGGKREIMTMVAPSGPVYQAGTLSGNPLAMTAGIKTLELLKQEGTYEKLDSIT
;
A
#
# COMPACT_ATOMS: atom_id res chain seq x y z
N HIS A 1 -22.67 7.21 22.86
CA HIS A 1 -22.25 6.78 21.52
C HIS A 1 -21.76 7.94 20.64
N VAL A 2 -22.35 9.14 20.75
CA VAL A 2 -21.96 10.32 19.95
C VAL A 2 -20.59 10.87 20.40
N PHE A 3 -20.26 10.83 21.67
CA PHE A 3 -18.98 11.27 22.21
C PHE A 3 -17.80 10.41 21.73
N ARG A 4 -17.97 9.09 21.62
CA ARG A 4 -16.92 8.19 21.09
C ARG A 4 -16.64 8.40 19.60
N ARG A 5 -17.65 8.76 18.80
CA ARG A 5 -17.45 9.07 17.38
C ARG A 5 -16.70 10.39 17.18
N ARG A 6 -16.99 11.43 17.96
CA ARG A 6 -16.27 12.72 17.88
C ARG A 6 -14.82 12.58 18.35
N GLN A 7 -14.58 11.80 19.40
CA GLN A 7 -13.22 11.56 19.90
C GLN A 7 -12.38 10.73 18.90
N ARG A 8 -12.96 9.72 18.24
CA ARG A 8 -12.29 9.00 17.16
C ARG A 8 -11.99 9.89 15.95
N GLN A 9 -12.89 10.75 15.53
CA GLN A 9 -12.65 11.68 14.43
C GLN A 9 -11.60 12.74 14.79
N MET A 10 -11.54 13.17 16.03
CA MET A 10 -10.54 14.11 16.53
C MET A 10 -9.15 13.46 16.55
N CYS A 11 -9.03 12.25 17.12
CA CYS A 11 -7.76 11.50 17.11
C CYS A 11 -7.24 11.23 15.67
N ILE A 12 -8.11 10.92 14.72
CA ILE A 12 -7.71 10.70 13.31
C ILE A 12 -7.22 12.01 12.68
N ARG A 13 -7.82 13.14 12.98
CA ARG A 13 -7.38 14.45 12.45
C ARG A 13 -6.06 14.92 13.04
N ASP A 14 -5.85 14.66 14.32
CA ASP A 14 -4.65 15.12 15.04
C ASP A 14 -3.44 14.21 14.78
N SER A 15 -3.66 12.98 14.29
CA SER A 15 -2.61 11.98 14.06
C SER A 15 -2.31 11.72 12.59
N THR A 16 -2.96 12.42 11.65
CA THR A 16 -2.74 12.25 10.22
C THR A 16 -2.33 13.57 9.59
N LEU A 17 -1.09 13.61 9.11
CA LEU A 17 -0.56 14.70 8.32
C LEU A 17 -0.79 14.42 6.83
N THR A 18 -0.98 15.46 6.02
CA THR A 18 -1.17 15.32 4.58
C THR A 18 -0.20 16.20 3.82
N ALA A 19 0.33 15.69 2.70
CA ALA A 19 1.17 16.42 1.76
C ALA A 19 0.60 16.26 0.34
N PRO A 20 0.82 17.23 -0.56
CA PRO A 20 0.50 17.05 -1.97
C PRO A 20 1.30 15.89 -2.58
N TYR A 21 0.67 15.15 -3.47
CA TYR A 21 1.35 14.10 -4.23
C TYR A 21 2.38 14.74 -5.19
N ASN A 22 3.53 14.08 -5.38
CA ASN A 22 4.68 14.60 -6.15
C ASN A 22 5.39 15.81 -5.54
N ASP A 23 5.09 16.18 -4.30
CA ASP A 23 5.79 17.26 -3.57
C ASP A 23 6.62 16.67 -2.42
N LEU A 24 7.83 16.19 -2.76
CA LEU A 24 8.77 15.63 -1.78
C LEU A 24 9.21 16.67 -0.74
N GLU A 25 9.31 17.94 -1.13
CA GLU A 25 9.72 19.02 -0.22
C GLU A 25 8.65 19.29 0.85
N ALA A 26 7.37 19.21 0.48
CA ALA A 26 6.28 19.28 1.45
C ALA A 26 6.36 18.12 2.47
N VAL A 27 6.70 16.89 2.01
CA VAL A 27 6.88 15.75 2.92
C VAL A 27 8.09 15.94 3.83
N LYS A 28 9.24 16.38 3.31
CA LYS A 28 10.44 16.70 4.11
C LYS A 28 10.15 17.77 5.18
N LYS A 29 9.37 18.78 4.82
CA LYS A 29 8.94 19.81 5.77
C LYS A 29 8.12 19.22 6.92
N LEU A 30 7.17 18.32 6.64
CA LEU A 30 6.40 17.64 7.68
C LEU A 30 7.30 16.84 8.63
N PHE A 31 8.31 16.14 8.12
CA PHE A 31 9.27 15.44 8.97
C PHE A 31 10.10 16.38 9.83
N SER A 32 10.55 17.51 9.28
CA SER A 32 11.32 18.53 10.03
C SER A 32 10.51 19.22 11.12
N GLU A 33 9.22 19.44 10.88
CA GLU A 33 8.29 20.06 11.84
C GLU A 33 7.79 19.07 12.92
N ASN A 34 7.93 17.76 12.70
CA ASN A 34 7.46 16.69 13.58
C ASN A 34 8.56 15.65 13.82
N PRO A 35 9.71 16.02 14.41
CA PRO A 35 10.82 15.09 14.61
C PRO A 35 10.39 13.92 15.49
N ASP A 36 10.78 12.70 15.09
CA ASP A 36 10.50 11.42 15.77
C ASP A 36 9.00 11.09 15.98
N ALA A 37 8.09 11.86 15.36
CA ALA A 37 6.64 11.69 15.56
C ALA A 37 5.93 10.96 14.41
N ILE A 38 6.54 10.89 13.21
CA ILE A 38 5.93 10.27 12.04
C ILE A 38 6.29 8.79 11.99
N SER A 39 5.32 7.92 12.23
CA SER A 39 5.51 6.46 12.22
C SER A 39 5.60 5.87 10.81
N GLY A 40 5.01 6.51 9.82
CA GLY A 40 5.07 6.03 8.44
C GLY A 40 4.38 6.96 7.45
N VAL A 41 4.70 6.74 6.17
CA VAL A 41 4.08 7.39 5.02
C VAL A 41 3.29 6.33 4.25
N ILE A 42 2.02 6.58 3.98
CA ILE A 42 1.18 5.72 3.13
C ILE A 42 0.73 6.49 1.91
N LEU A 43 0.86 5.88 0.73
CA LEU A 43 0.40 6.45 -0.54
C LEU A 43 0.05 5.37 -1.55
N GLU A 44 -0.80 5.72 -2.52
CA GLU A 44 -0.92 4.97 -3.77
C GLU A 44 0.31 5.30 -4.64
N PRO A 45 1.14 4.32 -5.07
CA PRO A 45 2.32 4.62 -5.91
C PRO A 45 1.97 5.12 -7.32
N ILE A 46 0.79 4.81 -7.81
CA ILE A 46 0.08 5.53 -8.88
C ILE A 46 -1.30 5.83 -8.33
N VAL A 47 -1.65 7.10 -8.26
CA VAL A 47 -2.94 7.52 -7.69
C VAL A 47 -4.07 7.17 -8.64
N GLY A 48 -5.10 6.50 -8.13
CA GLY A 48 -6.29 6.14 -8.89
C GLY A 48 -7.56 6.85 -8.40
N ASN A 49 -7.62 7.18 -7.11
CA ASN A 49 -8.85 7.75 -6.51
C ASN A 49 -9.03 9.26 -6.75
N ALA A 50 -7.95 9.98 -7.03
CA ALA A 50 -7.98 11.43 -7.30
C ALA A 50 -7.72 11.76 -8.78
N GLY A 51 -7.89 10.81 -9.67
CA GLY A 51 -7.48 10.84 -11.06
C GLY A 51 -6.26 9.93 -11.29
N PHE A 52 -5.92 9.69 -12.55
CA PHE A 52 -4.72 8.89 -12.87
C PHE A 52 -3.49 9.78 -12.78
N ILE A 53 -2.75 9.69 -11.66
CA ILE A 53 -1.56 10.51 -11.43
C ILE A 53 -0.37 9.59 -11.20
N THR A 54 0.63 9.68 -12.06
CA THR A 54 1.88 8.94 -11.97
C THR A 54 2.87 9.67 -11.05
N PRO A 55 3.79 8.94 -10.40
CA PRO A 55 4.85 9.56 -9.63
C PRO A 55 5.85 10.26 -10.58
N GLU A 56 6.27 11.47 -10.22
CA GLU A 56 7.38 12.14 -10.88
C GLU A 56 8.70 11.41 -10.58
N PRO A 57 9.67 11.46 -11.52
CA PRO A 57 10.97 10.85 -11.29
C PRO A 57 11.62 11.29 -9.98
N GLY A 58 12.06 10.34 -9.16
CA GLY A 58 12.70 10.59 -7.87
C GLY A 58 11.75 10.76 -6.69
N PHE A 59 10.42 10.83 -6.91
CA PHE A 59 9.48 11.03 -5.81
C PHE A 59 9.38 9.80 -4.90
N LEU A 60 9.18 8.62 -5.45
CA LEU A 60 9.06 7.37 -4.66
C LEU A 60 10.40 6.99 -4.01
N GLU A 61 11.51 7.17 -4.73
CA GLU A 61 12.86 6.96 -4.22
C GLU A 61 13.16 7.91 -3.05
N GLY A 62 12.82 9.20 -3.21
CA GLY A 62 12.99 10.19 -2.15
C GLY A 62 12.13 9.92 -0.91
N LEU A 63 10.92 9.40 -1.09
CA LEU A 63 10.11 8.94 0.05
C LEU A 63 10.74 7.73 0.75
N ARG A 64 11.31 6.79 -0.02
CA ARG A 64 12.01 5.63 0.54
C ARG A 64 13.23 6.05 1.36
N GLU A 65 14.04 6.94 0.83
CA GLU A 65 15.21 7.50 1.53
C GLU A 65 14.78 8.23 2.81
N LEU A 66 13.87 9.19 2.69
CA LEU A 66 13.39 10.00 3.80
C LEU A 66 12.81 9.15 4.94
N THR A 67 11.98 8.14 4.61
CA THR A 67 11.41 7.25 5.63
C THR A 67 12.48 6.38 6.29
N THR A 68 13.48 5.92 5.53
CA THR A 68 14.60 5.15 6.08
C THR A 68 15.45 5.98 7.04
N GLU A 69 15.80 7.21 6.66
CA GLU A 69 16.60 8.13 7.48
C GLU A 69 15.92 8.48 8.81
N ASN A 70 14.58 8.56 8.81
CA ASN A 70 13.80 8.90 9.99
C ASN A 70 13.26 7.69 10.78
N GLY A 71 13.62 6.46 10.40
CA GLY A 71 13.14 5.25 11.07
C GLY A 71 11.62 5.03 10.93
N SER A 72 10.99 5.65 9.91
CA SER A 72 9.58 5.55 9.61
C SER A 72 9.30 4.47 8.58
N LEU A 73 8.07 3.98 8.52
CA LEU A 73 7.66 2.98 7.54
C LEU A 73 7.19 3.63 6.23
N LEU A 74 7.55 3.03 5.10
CA LEU A 74 6.92 3.32 3.81
C LEU A 74 5.89 2.24 3.51
N VAL A 75 4.65 2.66 3.23
CA VAL A 75 3.52 1.78 2.93
C VAL A 75 2.99 2.11 1.54
N PHE A 76 3.00 1.14 0.63
CA PHE A 76 2.35 1.29 -0.66
C PHE A 76 0.94 0.72 -0.62
N ASP A 77 -0.04 1.58 -0.93
CA ASP A 77 -1.39 1.13 -1.26
C ASP A 77 -1.41 0.67 -2.72
N GLU A 78 -1.13 -0.63 -2.90
CA GLU A 78 -1.19 -1.28 -4.20
C GLU A 78 -2.54 -2.00 -4.46
N VAL A 79 -3.58 -1.58 -3.80
CA VAL A 79 -4.94 -2.12 -4.07
C VAL A 79 -5.34 -1.93 -5.53
N MET A 80 -4.86 -0.87 -6.19
CA MET A 80 -5.10 -0.65 -7.61
C MET A 80 -3.96 -1.19 -8.49
N THR A 81 -2.71 -0.96 -8.13
CA THR A 81 -1.54 -1.25 -8.97
C THR A 81 -1.02 -2.68 -8.84
N GLY A 82 -1.22 -3.31 -7.69
CA GLY A 82 -0.72 -4.66 -7.42
C GLY A 82 -1.27 -5.69 -8.41
N PHE A 83 -0.38 -6.44 -9.03
CA PHE A 83 -0.65 -7.41 -10.10
C PHE A 83 -1.36 -6.84 -11.33
N ARG A 84 -1.52 -5.52 -11.43
CA ARG A 84 -2.19 -4.87 -12.55
C ARG A 84 -1.20 -4.36 -13.59
N ILE A 85 -0.19 -3.60 -13.16
CA ILE A 85 0.76 -2.92 -14.05
C ILE A 85 2.03 -3.74 -14.31
N SER A 86 2.32 -4.68 -13.43
CA SER A 86 3.31 -5.75 -13.54
C SER A 86 2.93 -6.85 -12.55
N TYR A 87 3.57 -8.02 -12.61
CA TYR A 87 3.31 -9.10 -11.65
C TYR A 87 3.74 -8.69 -10.23
N GLY A 88 4.83 -7.95 -10.10
CA GLY A 88 5.29 -7.38 -8.83
C GLY A 88 4.70 -6.01 -8.46
N GLY A 89 3.72 -5.52 -9.23
CA GLY A 89 3.06 -4.24 -8.98
C GLY A 89 3.95 -3.02 -9.23
N ALA A 90 3.63 -1.93 -8.56
CA ALA A 90 4.40 -0.68 -8.67
C ALA A 90 5.80 -0.81 -8.09
N GLN A 91 5.99 -1.65 -7.09
CA GLN A 91 7.31 -1.93 -6.51
C GLN A 91 8.31 -2.41 -7.57
N GLU A 92 7.88 -3.36 -8.40
CA GLU A 92 8.68 -3.88 -9.50
C GLU A 92 8.87 -2.83 -10.58
N LYS A 93 7.79 -2.16 -10.99
CA LYS A 93 7.82 -1.19 -12.09
C LYS A 93 8.71 0.03 -11.82
N PHE A 94 8.73 0.52 -10.58
CA PHE A 94 9.54 1.68 -10.17
C PHE A 94 10.83 1.32 -9.41
N GLY A 95 11.05 0.04 -9.11
CA GLY A 95 12.25 -0.40 -8.37
C GLY A 95 12.33 0.07 -6.92
N VAL A 96 11.20 0.45 -6.32
CA VAL A 96 11.13 0.94 -4.94
C VAL A 96 10.37 -0.04 -4.07
N THR A 97 11.02 -0.60 -3.05
CA THR A 97 10.41 -1.57 -2.13
C THR A 97 9.94 -0.88 -0.86
N PRO A 98 8.64 -0.90 -0.54
CA PRO A 98 8.09 -0.39 0.71
C PRO A 98 8.35 -1.37 1.87
N ASP A 99 8.05 -0.93 3.09
CA ASP A 99 8.07 -1.79 4.27
C ASP A 99 6.82 -2.66 4.38
N LEU A 100 5.68 -2.09 3.96
CA LEU A 100 4.37 -2.75 3.90
C LEU A 100 3.67 -2.43 2.59
N THR A 101 2.86 -3.37 2.13
CA THR A 101 2.02 -3.25 0.93
C THR A 101 0.61 -3.70 1.25
N THR A 102 -0.39 -2.95 0.81
CA THR A 102 -1.78 -3.38 0.80
C THR A 102 -2.21 -3.81 -0.60
N LEU A 103 -2.99 -4.87 -0.70
CA LEU A 103 -3.44 -5.48 -1.95
C LEU A 103 -4.95 -5.74 -1.93
N GLY A 104 -5.56 -5.68 -3.09
CA GLY A 104 -6.99 -5.94 -3.26
C GLY A 104 -7.34 -6.10 -4.73
N LYS A 105 -8.58 -5.83 -5.09
CA LYS A 105 -9.09 -5.84 -6.47
C LYS A 105 -8.63 -7.07 -7.29
N VAL A 106 -7.54 -6.95 -8.05
CA VAL A 106 -7.02 -8.00 -8.95
C VAL A 106 -6.81 -9.33 -8.23
N ILE A 107 -6.25 -9.30 -7.02
CA ILE A 107 -5.97 -10.54 -6.26
C ILE A 107 -7.21 -11.35 -5.89
N GLY A 108 -8.40 -10.76 -5.98
CA GLY A 108 -9.66 -11.43 -5.70
C GLY A 108 -10.28 -12.13 -6.91
N GLY A 109 -9.77 -11.89 -8.13
CA GLY A 109 -10.37 -12.49 -9.33
C GLY A 109 -11.85 -12.13 -9.52
N GLY A 110 -12.24 -10.91 -9.14
CA GLY A 110 -13.63 -10.42 -9.16
C GLY A 110 -14.38 -10.62 -7.84
N LEU A 111 -13.80 -11.32 -6.87
CA LEU A 111 -14.39 -11.53 -5.55
C LEU A 111 -13.76 -10.63 -4.48
N PRO A 112 -14.45 -10.37 -3.35
CA PRO A 112 -13.95 -9.46 -2.32
C PRO A 112 -12.79 -10.09 -1.54
N VAL A 113 -11.58 -9.63 -1.83
CA VAL A 113 -10.34 -10.01 -1.14
C VAL A 113 -9.54 -8.75 -0.83
N GLY A 114 -8.99 -8.70 0.36
CA GLY A 114 -7.96 -7.76 0.76
C GLY A 114 -6.80 -8.51 1.40
N ALA A 115 -5.61 -8.04 1.18
CA ALA A 115 -4.40 -8.57 1.80
C ALA A 115 -3.45 -7.44 2.16
N TYR A 116 -2.58 -7.69 3.10
CA TYR A 116 -1.43 -6.84 3.38
C TYR A 116 -0.24 -7.72 3.73
N GLY A 117 0.93 -7.21 3.47
CA GLY A 117 2.18 -7.93 3.72
C GLY A 117 3.36 -6.98 3.71
N GLY A 118 4.55 -7.50 3.97
CA GLY A 118 5.78 -6.73 3.97
C GLY A 118 6.90 -7.40 4.73
N LYS A 119 7.77 -6.59 5.33
CA LYS A 119 8.94 -7.08 6.08
C LYS A 119 8.54 -8.06 7.17
N ARG A 120 9.29 -9.16 7.27
CA ARG A 120 9.01 -10.25 8.21
C ARG A 120 8.93 -9.76 9.66
N GLU A 121 9.84 -8.89 10.08
CA GLU A 121 9.87 -8.34 11.43
C GLU A 121 8.61 -7.55 11.80
N ILE A 122 7.97 -6.90 10.83
CA ILE A 122 6.70 -6.21 11.03
C ILE A 122 5.55 -7.23 11.03
N MET A 123 5.52 -8.15 10.06
CA MET A 123 4.44 -9.11 9.91
C MET A 123 4.38 -10.11 11.06
N THR A 124 5.49 -10.44 11.71
CA THR A 124 5.50 -11.30 12.91
C THR A 124 4.88 -10.65 14.14
N MET A 125 4.61 -9.34 14.12
CA MET A 125 3.83 -8.67 15.16
C MET A 125 2.33 -8.97 15.07
N VAL A 126 1.85 -9.50 13.95
CA VAL A 126 0.43 -9.84 13.76
C VAL A 126 0.13 -11.20 14.37
N ALA A 127 -1.03 -11.33 15.04
CA ALA A 127 -1.49 -12.59 15.62
C ALA A 127 -1.60 -13.71 14.56
N PRO A 128 -1.30 -14.98 14.91
CA PRO A 128 -0.99 -15.48 16.25
C PRO A 128 0.47 -15.32 16.69
N SER A 129 1.36 -14.85 15.80
CA SER A 129 2.80 -14.74 16.10
C SER A 129 3.12 -13.57 17.03
N GLY A 130 2.34 -12.51 16.99
CA GLY A 130 2.54 -11.29 17.76
C GLY A 130 1.28 -10.76 18.43
N PRO A 131 1.36 -9.61 19.12
CA PRO A 131 0.27 -9.07 19.92
C PRO A 131 -0.79 -8.30 19.13
N VAL A 132 -0.52 -8.00 17.86
CA VAL A 132 -1.46 -7.21 17.01
C VAL A 132 -2.57 -8.09 16.50
N TYR A 133 -3.76 -7.91 17.07
CA TYR A 133 -4.93 -8.68 16.67
C TYR A 133 -5.45 -8.29 15.30
N GLN A 134 -5.68 -9.30 14.45
CA GLN A 134 -6.32 -9.16 13.15
C GLN A 134 -7.32 -10.31 12.95
N ALA A 135 -8.55 -9.98 12.56
CA ALA A 135 -9.57 -10.96 12.22
C ALA A 135 -10.53 -10.40 11.15
N GLY A 136 -11.07 -11.28 10.35
CA GLY A 136 -12.11 -10.97 9.38
C GLY A 136 -12.95 -12.22 9.11
N THR A 137 -14.26 -12.13 9.24
CA THR A 137 -15.19 -13.26 9.12
C THR A 137 -15.05 -13.97 7.77
N LEU A 138 -14.78 -13.23 6.70
CA LEU A 138 -14.62 -13.78 5.34
C LEU A 138 -13.16 -13.97 4.93
N SER A 139 -12.19 -13.74 5.82
CA SER A 139 -10.78 -13.95 5.55
C SER A 139 -10.51 -15.44 5.24
N GLY A 140 -9.79 -15.70 4.13
CA GLY A 140 -9.49 -17.06 3.70
C GLY A 140 -10.69 -17.84 3.13
N ASN A 141 -11.76 -17.16 2.77
CA ASN A 141 -12.94 -17.76 2.15
C ASN A 141 -12.54 -18.57 0.90
N PRO A 142 -12.86 -19.88 0.85
CA PRO A 142 -12.34 -20.77 -0.18
C PRO A 142 -12.69 -20.36 -1.62
N LEU A 143 -13.88 -19.80 -1.83
CA LEU A 143 -14.31 -19.35 -3.15
C LEU A 143 -13.44 -18.18 -3.65
N ALA A 144 -13.25 -17.18 -2.80
CA ALA A 144 -12.42 -16.03 -3.13
C ALA A 144 -10.93 -16.39 -3.27
N MET A 145 -10.43 -17.30 -2.41
CA MET A 145 -9.05 -17.79 -2.53
C MET A 145 -8.83 -18.55 -3.84
N THR A 146 -9.75 -19.42 -4.23
CA THR A 146 -9.66 -20.18 -5.48
C THR A 146 -9.69 -19.25 -6.71
N ALA A 147 -10.59 -18.26 -6.73
CA ALA A 147 -10.66 -17.28 -7.81
C ALA A 147 -9.38 -16.43 -7.89
N GLY A 148 -8.87 -15.99 -6.75
CA GLY A 148 -7.61 -15.25 -6.67
C GLY A 148 -6.41 -16.03 -7.15
N ILE A 149 -6.23 -17.27 -6.67
CA ILE A 149 -5.16 -18.17 -7.12
C ILE A 149 -5.21 -18.34 -8.64
N LYS A 150 -6.41 -18.62 -9.19
CA LYS A 150 -6.56 -18.79 -10.63
C LYS A 150 -6.23 -17.53 -11.42
N THR A 151 -6.62 -16.37 -10.92
CA THR A 151 -6.28 -15.09 -11.54
C THR A 151 -4.77 -14.87 -11.56
N LEU A 152 -4.08 -15.11 -10.43
CA LEU A 152 -2.63 -14.93 -10.34
C LEU A 152 -1.88 -15.95 -11.21
N GLU A 153 -2.36 -17.18 -11.35
CA GLU A 153 -1.80 -18.15 -12.29
C GLU A 153 -1.89 -17.67 -13.76
N LEU A 154 -3.02 -17.06 -14.14
CA LEU A 154 -3.19 -16.50 -15.48
C LEU A 154 -2.28 -15.31 -15.72
N LEU A 155 -2.19 -14.38 -14.75
CA LEU A 155 -1.32 -13.22 -14.83
C LEU A 155 0.17 -13.56 -14.89
N LYS A 156 0.56 -14.71 -14.33
CA LYS A 156 1.95 -15.18 -14.34
C LYS A 156 2.38 -15.77 -15.69
N GLN A 157 1.45 -15.98 -16.62
CA GLN A 157 1.79 -16.53 -17.95
C GLN A 157 2.67 -15.54 -18.72
N GLU A 158 3.66 -16.10 -19.42
CA GLU A 158 4.54 -15.33 -20.30
C GLU A 158 3.75 -14.55 -21.36
N GLY A 159 4.15 -13.33 -21.64
CA GLY A 159 3.49 -12.46 -22.61
C GLY A 159 2.26 -11.72 -22.09
N THR A 160 1.84 -11.95 -20.82
CA THR A 160 0.62 -11.31 -20.29
C THR A 160 0.79 -9.79 -20.17
N TYR A 161 1.88 -9.32 -19.56
CA TYR A 161 2.11 -7.88 -19.33
C TYR A 161 2.59 -7.20 -20.61
N GLU A 162 3.37 -7.86 -21.46
CA GLU A 162 3.75 -7.38 -22.77
C GLU A 162 2.52 -7.10 -23.65
N LYS A 163 1.52 -8.00 -23.57
CA LYS A 163 0.25 -7.79 -24.26
C LYS A 163 -0.52 -6.60 -23.69
N LEU A 164 -0.57 -6.45 -22.37
CA LEU A 164 -1.21 -5.29 -21.73
C LEU A 164 -0.54 -3.99 -22.14
N ASP A 165 0.79 -3.92 -22.11
CA ASP A 165 1.56 -2.74 -22.52
C ASP A 165 1.37 -2.40 -24.01
N SER A 166 1.08 -3.41 -24.85
CA SER A 166 0.85 -3.19 -26.28
C SER A 166 -0.51 -2.61 -26.65
N ILE A 167 -1.47 -2.65 -25.72
CA ILE A 167 -2.85 -2.16 -25.95
C ILE A 167 -3.18 -0.90 -25.15
N THR A 168 -2.22 -0.39 -24.37
CA THR A 168 -2.31 0.87 -23.64
C THR A 168 -1.46 1.95 -24.27
#